data_114de80b957b67d0f82f8449554cdfe0
#
_entry.id   114de80b957b67d0f82f8449554cdfe0
#
_cell.length_a   1.000
_cell.length_b   1.000
_cell.length_c   1.000
_cell.angle_alpha   90.00
_cell.angle_beta   90.00
_cell.angle_gamma   90.00
#
_symmetry.space_group_name_H-M   'P 1'
#
loop_
_entity.id
_entity.type
_entity.pdbx_description
1 polymer ?
#
loop_
_entity_poly.entity_id
_entity_poly.type
_entity_poly.pdbx_seq_one_letter_code
_entity_poly.pdbx_strand_id
1 'polypeptide(L)'
;MLSYSKNDVILVRYPFSALSGVKVRPAIVVNTPHVSQDVFIVPLTSRTTSLLAGEFVLTDWAAAGLHVPTAVKRGLYTAHETLVLKRVGKLTPTDAEQVVQSLRQWLGLP
;
A
#
# COMPACT_ATOMS: atom_id res chain seq x y z
N MET A 1 11.27 -18.70 -3.05
CA MET A 1 11.50 -17.31 -2.65
C MET A 1 10.28 -16.48 -3.00
N LEU A 2 9.72 -15.82 -1.99
CA LEU A 2 8.60 -14.93 -2.23
C LEU A 2 9.14 -13.59 -2.74
N SER A 3 8.56 -13.11 -3.83
CA SER A 3 8.85 -11.77 -4.30
C SER A 3 7.53 -11.05 -4.56
N TYR A 4 7.51 -9.79 -4.23
CA TYR A 4 6.34 -8.94 -4.41
C TYR A 4 6.66 -7.91 -5.47
N SER A 5 5.68 -7.61 -6.30
CA SER A 5 5.83 -6.73 -7.44
C SER A 5 5.09 -5.42 -7.22
N LYS A 6 5.52 -4.39 -7.91
CA LYS A 6 4.85 -3.10 -7.92
C LYS A 6 3.36 -3.29 -8.20
N ASN A 7 2.53 -2.59 -7.44
CA ASN A 7 1.07 -2.61 -7.49
C ASN A 7 0.41 -3.81 -6.81
N ASP A 8 1.19 -4.73 -6.24
CA ASP A 8 0.60 -5.78 -5.42
C ASP A 8 -0.04 -5.16 -4.18
N VAL A 9 -1.20 -5.69 -3.79
CA VAL A 9 -1.84 -5.37 -2.52
C VAL A 9 -1.51 -6.50 -1.56
N ILE A 10 -0.92 -6.15 -0.43
CA ILE A 10 -0.40 -7.11 0.54
C ILE A 10 -0.94 -6.82 1.92
N LEU A 11 -0.92 -7.82 2.79
CA LEU A 11 -1.14 -7.65 4.22
C LEU A 11 0.22 -7.61 4.91
N VAL A 12 0.42 -6.60 5.73
CA VAL A 12 1.71 -6.34 6.38
C VAL A 12 1.52 -6.21 7.87
N ARG A 13 2.46 -6.71 8.64
CA ARG A 13 2.57 -6.44 10.06
C ARG A 13 3.27 -5.10 10.24
N TYR A 14 2.60 -4.16 10.90
CA TYR A 14 3.20 -2.87 11.23
C TYR A 14 3.78 -2.94 12.64
N PRO A 15 5.11 -2.99 12.77
CA PRO A 15 5.73 -2.99 14.08
C PRO A 15 5.77 -1.60 14.72
N PHE A 16 5.27 -0.60 14.00
CA PHE A 16 5.36 0.80 14.44
C PHE A 16 4.22 1.24 15.34
N SER A 17 3.19 0.43 15.51
CA SER A 17 2.08 0.79 16.40
C SER A 17 2.48 0.46 17.82
N ALA A 18 3.16 1.36 18.46
CA ALA A 18 3.85 1.11 19.71
C ALA A 18 2.94 0.74 20.88
N LEU A 19 1.66 1.11 20.85
CA LEU A 19 0.82 1.00 22.03
C LEU A 19 -0.08 -0.23 22.08
N SER A 20 -0.28 -0.90 20.95
CA SER A 20 -1.26 -2.00 20.87
C SER A 20 -0.69 -3.27 20.26
N GLY A 21 0.63 -3.38 20.20
CA GLY A 21 1.26 -4.52 19.58
C GLY A 21 1.24 -4.45 18.06
N VAL A 22 1.42 -5.60 17.42
CA VAL A 22 1.50 -5.68 15.97
C VAL A 22 0.12 -5.62 15.36
N LYS A 23 -0.09 -4.69 14.44
CA LYS A 23 -1.32 -4.60 13.66
C LYS A 23 -1.07 -5.09 12.25
N VAL A 24 -2.04 -5.82 11.72
CA VAL A 24 -2.03 -6.26 10.32
C VAL A 24 -2.89 -5.30 9.52
N ARG A 25 -2.32 -4.73 8.46
CA ARG A 25 -3.00 -3.76 7.60
C ARG A 25 -2.69 -4.01 6.14
N PRO A 26 -3.60 -3.67 5.24
CA PRO A 26 -3.28 -3.73 3.82
C PRO A 26 -2.39 -2.57 3.40
N ALA A 27 -1.58 -2.81 2.39
CA ALA A 27 -0.68 -1.81 1.81
C ALA A 27 -0.43 -2.13 0.34
N ILE A 28 0.07 -1.15 -0.39
CA ILE A 28 0.42 -1.31 -1.80
C ILE A 28 1.93 -1.33 -1.90
N VAL A 29 2.48 -2.31 -2.64
CA VAL A 29 3.89 -2.33 -3.01
C VAL A 29 4.11 -1.33 -4.13
N VAL A 30 5.05 -0.41 -3.95
CA VAL A 30 5.27 0.67 -4.94
C VAL A 30 6.67 0.62 -5.57
N ASN A 31 7.51 -0.32 -5.17
CA ASN A 31 8.82 -0.51 -5.79
C ASN A 31 8.86 -1.75 -6.65
N THR A 32 9.87 -1.80 -7.53
CA THR A 32 10.22 -3.04 -8.24
C THR A 32 11.00 -3.95 -7.29
N PRO A 33 11.03 -5.28 -7.54
CA PRO A 33 11.81 -6.19 -6.70
C PRO A 33 13.27 -5.76 -6.60
N HIS A 34 13.84 -5.95 -5.41
CA HIS A 34 15.22 -5.58 -5.13
C HIS A 34 15.92 -6.68 -4.35
N VAL A 35 17.23 -6.76 -4.51
CA VAL A 35 18.03 -7.79 -3.83
C VAL A 35 18.02 -7.68 -2.31
N SER A 36 17.70 -6.51 -1.78
CA SER A 36 17.62 -6.29 -0.33
C SER A 36 16.43 -7.01 0.31
N GLN A 37 15.48 -7.48 -0.49
CA GLN A 37 14.23 -8.10 -0.02
C GLN A 37 13.34 -7.12 0.77
N ASP A 38 13.61 -5.84 0.67
CA ASP A 38 12.73 -4.82 1.23
C ASP A 38 11.67 -4.43 0.21
N VAL A 39 10.48 -4.09 0.72
CA VAL A 39 9.43 -3.51 -0.10
C VAL A 39 9.14 -2.10 0.38
N PHE A 40 8.90 -1.20 -0.58
CA PHE A 40 8.38 0.12 -0.28
C PHE A 40 6.88 0.05 -0.37
N ILE A 41 6.21 0.49 0.67
CA ILE A 41 4.77 0.35 0.77
C ILE A 41 4.10 1.71 1.02
N VAL A 42 2.90 1.84 0.46
CA VAL A 42 1.98 2.93 0.77
C VAL A 42 0.80 2.29 1.51
N PRO A 43 0.44 2.77 2.70
CA PRO A 43 -0.61 2.15 3.48
C PRO A 43 -1.99 2.36 2.89
N LEU A 44 -2.86 1.39 3.13
CA LEU A 44 -4.28 1.46 2.80
C LEU A 44 -5.09 1.51 4.10
N THR A 45 -6.27 2.12 4.03
CA THR A 45 -7.13 2.27 5.19
C THR A 45 -8.59 2.11 4.79
N SER A 46 -9.41 1.54 5.68
CA SER A 46 -10.85 1.51 5.49
C SER A 46 -11.53 2.84 5.82
N ARG A 47 -10.79 3.79 6.34
CA ARG A 47 -11.30 5.14 6.57
C ARG A 47 -11.32 5.90 5.24
N THR A 48 -12.52 6.17 4.71
CA THR A 48 -12.70 6.76 3.39
C THR A 48 -13.18 8.20 3.43
N THR A 49 -13.21 8.81 4.62
CA THR A 49 -13.64 10.20 4.80
C THR A 49 -12.50 11.04 5.37
N SER A 50 -12.61 12.36 5.24
CA SER A 50 -11.60 13.30 5.72
C SER A 50 -10.23 13.04 5.12
N LEU A 51 -10.19 12.78 3.82
CA LEU A 51 -8.95 12.47 3.12
C LEU A 51 -8.12 13.74 2.92
N LEU A 52 -6.81 13.58 3.03
CA LEU A 52 -5.85 14.64 2.81
C LEU A 52 -5.42 14.67 1.34
N ALA A 53 -4.69 15.72 0.96
CA ALA A 53 -4.24 15.89 -0.43
C ALA A 53 -3.47 14.65 -0.90
N GLY A 54 -3.84 14.14 -2.07
CA GLY A 54 -3.25 12.95 -2.67
C GLY A 54 -3.82 11.63 -2.18
N GLU A 55 -4.58 11.64 -1.08
CA GLU A 55 -5.30 10.45 -0.63
C GLU A 55 -6.57 10.28 -1.45
N PHE A 56 -6.94 9.04 -1.74
CA PHE A 56 -8.12 8.77 -2.55
C PHE A 56 -8.66 7.38 -2.26
N VAL A 57 -9.96 7.20 -2.52
CA VAL A 57 -10.60 5.89 -2.41
C VAL A 57 -10.31 5.12 -3.69
N LEU A 58 -9.85 3.88 -3.57
CA LEU A 58 -9.64 3.03 -4.74
C LEU A 58 -10.94 2.87 -5.51
N THR A 59 -10.88 3.06 -6.82
CA THR A 59 -12.05 2.87 -7.69
C THR A 59 -12.46 1.41 -7.73
N ASP A 60 -11.49 0.52 -7.83
CA ASP A 60 -11.71 -0.91 -8.01
C ASP A 60 -11.15 -1.72 -6.84
N TRP A 61 -11.50 -1.33 -5.62
CA TRP A 61 -10.98 -2.00 -4.43
C TRP A 61 -11.33 -3.49 -4.38
N ALA A 62 -12.51 -3.87 -4.86
CA ALA A 62 -12.91 -5.27 -4.89
C ALA A 62 -12.05 -6.08 -5.86
N ALA A 63 -11.77 -5.53 -7.04
CA ALA A 63 -10.89 -6.18 -8.01
C ALA A 63 -9.46 -6.31 -7.50
N ALA A 64 -9.06 -5.46 -6.57
CA ALA A 64 -7.73 -5.51 -5.95
C ALA A 64 -7.66 -6.52 -4.78
N GLY A 65 -8.73 -7.24 -4.52
CA GLY A 65 -8.75 -8.28 -3.47
C GLY A 65 -9.21 -7.80 -2.11
N LEU A 66 -9.74 -6.59 -2.03
CA LEU A 66 -10.21 -6.02 -0.76
C LEU A 66 -11.71 -6.27 -0.59
N HIS A 67 -12.19 -6.27 0.64
CA HIS A 67 -13.57 -6.64 0.97
C HIS A 67 -14.45 -5.45 1.32
N VAL A 68 -13.86 -4.28 1.51
CA VAL A 68 -14.57 -3.05 1.87
C VAL A 68 -13.98 -1.89 1.08
N PRO A 69 -14.73 -0.78 0.93
CA PRO A 69 -14.14 0.43 0.36
C PRO A 69 -12.88 0.82 1.11
N THR A 70 -11.83 1.12 0.38
CA THR A 70 -10.50 1.30 0.93
C THR A 70 -9.86 2.52 0.28
N ALA A 71 -9.19 3.34 1.07
CA ALA A 71 -8.50 4.52 0.61
C ALA A 71 -6.98 4.36 0.72
N VAL A 72 -6.28 5.05 -0.17
CA VAL A 72 -4.83 5.17 -0.11
C VAL A 72 -4.50 6.25 0.91
N LYS A 73 -3.70 5.90 1.90
CA LYS A 73 -3.28 6.82 2.96
C LYS A 73 -1.90 7.36 2.67
N ARG A 74 -1.71 8.66 2.92
CA ARG A 74 -0.41 9.28 2.71
C ARG A 74 0.63 8.64 3.61
N GLY A 75 1.69 8.12 3.01
CA GLY A 75 2.81 7.52 3.72
C GLY A 75 3.63 6.67 2.77
N LEU A 76 4.90 6.55 3.07
CA LEU A 76 5.82 5.72 2.31
C LEU A 76 6.77 5.08 3.31
N TYR A 77 6.73 3.77 3.40
CA TYR A 77 7.50 3.03 4.40
C TYR A 77 8.30 1.93 3.73
N THR A 78 9.42 1.58 4.34
CA THR A 78 10.20 0.41 3.95
C THR A 78 9.87 -0.72 4.93
N ALA A 79 9.54 -1.89 4.40
CA ALA A 79 9.26 -3.07 5.19
C ALA A 79 10.06 -4.24 4.65
N HIS A 80 10.69 -5.02 5.55
CA HIS A 80 11.34 -6.25 5.13
C HIS A 80 10.25 -7.26 4.73
N GLU A 81 10.52 -8.09 3.72
CA GLU A 81 9.49 -9.00 3.23
C GLU A 81 9.02 -10.01 4.27
N THR A 82 9.80 -10.24 5.35
CA THR A 82 9.35 -11.09 6.45
C THR A 82 8.14 -10.52 7.19
N LEU A 83 7.87 -9.22 7.06
CA LEU A 83 6.70 -8.59 7.65
C LEU A 83 5.45 -8.74 6.79
N VAL A 84 5.61 -9.20 5.55
CA VAL A 84 4.49 -9.40 4.63
C VAL A 84 3.88 -10.77 4.89
N LEU A 85 2.59 -10.79 5.21
CA LEU A 85 1.87 -12.04 5.49
C LEU A 85 1.44 -12.73 4.21
N LYS A 86 0.89 -11.98 3.26
CA LYS A 86 0.45 -12.53 1.98
C LYS A 86 0.09 -11.41 1.01
N ARG A 87 0.04 -11.76 -0.27
CA ARG A 87 -0.55 -10.93 -1.29
C ARG A 87 -2.04 -11.22 -1.37
N VAL A 88 -2.87 -10.18 -1.32
CA VAL A 88 -4.32 -10.33 -1.43
C VAL A 88 -4.84 -10.00 -2.81
N GLY A 89 -4.08 -9.28 -3.61
CA GLY A 89 -4.49 -8.92 -4.95
C GLY A 89 -3.52 -7.98 -5.62
N LYS A 90 -4.02 -7.25 -6.60
CA LYS A 90 -3.23 -6.30 -7.37
C LYS A 90 -4.12 -5.13 -7.77
N LEU A 91 -3.56 -3.92 -7.76
CA LEU A 91 -4.30 -2.73 -8.22
C LEU A 91 -4.66 -2.87 -9.70
N THR A 92 -5.82 -2.34 -10.06
CA THR A 92 -6.13 -2.14 -11.47
C THR A 92 -5.26 -1.04 -12.05
N PRO A 93 -5.09 -1.00 -13.39
CA PRO A 93 -4.27 0.05 -14.01
C PRO A 93 -4.72 1.47 -13.66
N THR A 94 -6.03 1.71 -13.56
CA THR A 94 -6.57 3.01 -13.20
C THR A 94 -6.11 3.43 -11.81
N ASP A 95 -6.26 2.56 -10.83
CA ASP A 95 -5.85 2.86 -9.46
C ASP A 95 -4.33 2.94 -9.34
N ALA A 96 -3.60 2.09 -10.07
CA ALA A 96 -2.14 2.13 -10.07
C ALA A 96 -1.63 3.47 -10.58
N GLU A 97 -2.22 4.01 -11.63
CA GLU A 97 -1.83 5.32 -12.16
C GLU A 97 -2.11 6.43 -11.16
N GLN A 98 -3.23 6.35 -10.45
CA GLN A 98 -3.56 7.34 -9.43
C GLN A 98 -2.55 7.30 -8.28
N VAL A 99 -2.07 6.13 -7.90
CA VAL A 99 -1.03 6.01 -6.88
C VAL A 99 0.26 6.69 -7.33
N VAL A 100 0.64 6.52 -8.60
CA VAL A 100 1.82 7.20 -9.15
C VAL A 100 1.66 8.72 -9.04
N GLN A 101 0.48 9.25 -9.36
CA GLN A 101 0.23 10.69 -9.24
C GLN A 101 0.33 11.16 -7.78
N SER A 102 -0.19 10.37 -6.85
CA SER A 102 -0.08 10.68 -5.42
C SER A 102 1.37 10.72 -4.97
N LEU A 103 2.16 9.73 -5.38
CA LEU A 103 3.59 9.69 -5.04
C LEU A 103 4.35 10.89 -5.61
N ARG A 104 4.05 11.27 -6.84
CA ARG A 104 4.66 12.47 -7.44
C ARG A 104 4.35 13.71 -6.63
N GLN A 105 3.10 13.86 -6.22
CA GLN A 105 2.67 15.00 -5.41
C GLN A 105 3.36 14.99 -4.04
N TRP A 106 3.34 13.87 -3.35
CA TRP A 106 3.88 13.79 -2.00
C TRP A 106 5.40 13.93 -1.97
N LEU A 107 6.09 13.44 -2.99
CA LEU A 107 7.55 13.47 -3.06
C LEU A 107 8.09 14.68 -3.82
N GLY A 108 7.21 15.50 -4.39
CA GLY A 108 7.65 16.67 -5.16
C GLY A 108 8.34 16.30 -6.46
N LEU A 109 7.96 15.19 -7.08
CA LEU A 109 8.57 14.76 -8.35
C LEU A 109 7.84 15.35 -9.55
N PRO A 110 8.59 15.62 -10.65
CA PRO A 110 7.98 16.12 -11.89
C PRO A 110 7.02 15.13 -12.53
#